data_e22e5154634e79bef6857c22b5481cd7
#
_entry.id   e22e5154634e79bef6857c22b5481cd7
#
_cell.length_a   1.000
_cell.length_b   1.000
_cell.length_c   1.000
_cell.angle_alpha   90.00
_cell.angle_beta   90.00
_cell.angle_gamma   90.00
#
_symmetry.space_group_name_H-M   'P 1'
#
loop_
_entity.id
_entity.type
_entity.pdbx_description
1 polymer ?
#
loop_
_entity_poly.entity_id
_entity_poly.type
_entity_poly.pdbx_seq_one_letter_code
_entity_poly.pdbx_strand_id
1 'polypeptide(L)'
;MSGEPLHITDESFEKVVMQSELPVIVDFWAPWCNPCKMIAPTLDKLAKELDGKIVIAKVNTDDHAQWMQKFGIQGIPTLLFVSNGKVVHRQVGALPEKMLRDVVTQFMEVAGQQA
;
A
#
# COMPACT_ATOMS: atom_id res chain seq x y z
N MET A 1 5.91 -16.27 0.36
CA MET A 1 4.90 -15.26 -0.06
C MET A 1 4.46 -15.54 -1.47
N SER A 2 3.22 -15.27 -1.78
CA SER A 2 2.65 -15.65 -3.08
C SER A 2 2.95 -14.64 -4.19
N GLY A 3 3.55 -13.49 -3.88
CA GLY A 3 3.72 -12.42 -4.86
C GLY A 3 2.42 -11.72 -5.20
N GLU A 4 1.48 -11.70 -4.28
CA GLU A 4 0.19 -11.02 -4.42
C GLU A 4 0.02 -10.02 -3.30
N PRO A 5 -0.80 -8.95 -3.52
CA PRO A 5 -1.15 -8.07 -2.42
C PRO A 5 -1.87 -8.84 -1.31
N LEU A 6 -1.58 -8.48 -0.07
CA LEU A 6 -2.22 -9.09 1.10
C LEU A 6 -3.47 -8.29 1.45
N HIS A 7 -4.61 -8.97 1.57
CA HIS A 7 -5.83 -8.34 2.07
C HIS A 7 -5.80 -8.41 3.59
N ILE A 8 -5.74 -7.24 4.24
CA ILE A 8 -5.59 -7.18 5.69
C ILE A 8 -6.80 -6.53 6.34
N THR A 9 -6.98 -6.82 7.62
CA THR A 9 -8.11 -6.37 8.42
C THR A 9 -7.66 -5.31 9.43
N ASP A 10 -8.63 -4.69 10.12
CA ASP A 10 -8.32 -3.79 11.23
C ASP A 10 -7.44 -4.48 12.27
N GLU A 11 -7.72 -5.76 12.56
CA GLU A 11 -7.02 -6.53 13.58
C GLU A 11 -5.61 -6.94 13.16
N SER A 12 -5.37 -7.17 11.87
CA SER A 12 -4.06 -7.63 11.40
C SER A 12 -3.13 -6.48 11.00
N PHE A 13 -3.65 -5.26 10.91
CA PHE A 13 -2.88 -4.11 10.41
C PHE A 13 -1.61 -3.85 11.22
N GLU A 14 -1.73 -3.83 12.53
CA GLU A 14 -0.58 -3.54 13.40
C GLU A 14 0.57 -4.51 13.11
N LYS A 15 0.25 -5.80 13.06
CA LYS A 15 1.26 -6.83 12.86
C LYS A 15 1.84 -6.81 11.45
N VAL A 16 0.98 -6.74 10.45
CA VAL A 16 1.41 -6.84 9.04
C VAL A 16 2.12 -5.57 8.58
N VAL A 17 1.66 -4.40 9.00
CA VAL A 17 2.16 -3.12 8.51
C VAL A 17 3.14 -2.49 9.47
N MET A 18 2.72 -2.26 10.72
CA MET A 18 3.52 -1.46 11.65
C MET A 18 4.72 -2.23 12.19
N GLN A 19 4.63 -3.55 12.28
CA GLN A 19 5.70 -4.42 12.77
C GLN A 19 6.45 -5.14 11.66
N SER A 20 6.21 -4.76 10.40
CA SER A 20 6.85 -5.40 9.26
C SER A 20 8.35 -5.12 9.23
N GLU A 21 9.14 -6.15 8.94
CA GLU A 21 10.57 -5.99 8.71
C GLU A 21 10.86 -5.46 7.31
N LEU A 22 9.91 -5.63 6.37
CA LEU A 22 10.03 -5.11 5.02
C LEU A 22 9.23 -3.80 4.91
N PRO A 23 9.62 -2.92 3.97
CA PRO A 23 8.79 -1.75 3.65
C PRO A 23 7.41 -2.19 3.16
N VAL A 24 6.39 -1.42 3.50
CA VAL A 24 5.00 -1.76 3.17
C VAL A 24 4.34 -0.60 2.44
N ILE A 25 3.62 -0.93 1.38
CA ILE A 25 2.70 0.00 0.71
C ILE A 25 1.30 -0.45 1.09
N VAL A 26 0.52 0.44 1.72
CA VAL A 26 -0.85 0.13 2.13
C VAL A 26 -1.81 0.84 1.19
N ASP A 27 -2.69 0.09 0.55
CA ASP A 27 -3.72 0.60 -0.35
C ASP A 27 -5.07 0.60 0.36
N PHE A 28 -5.55 1.80 0.70
CA PHE A 28 -6.91 1.98 1.24
C PHE A 28 -7.85 2.16 0.05
N TRP A 29 -8.78 1.23 -0.12
CA TRP A 29 -9.64 1.14 -1.30
C TRP A 29 -11.06 0.73 -0.92
N ALA A 30 -11.96 0.73 -1.91
CA ALA A 30 -13.30 0.18 -1.75
C ALA A 30 -13.76 -0.42 -3.08
N PRO A 31 -14.67 -1.43 -3.06
CA PRO A 31 -15.11 -2.10 -4.28
C PRO A 31 -15.83 -1.18 -5.28
N TRP A 32 -16.47 -0.12 -4.81
CA TRP A 32 -17.21 0.82 -5.65
C TRP A 32 -16.34 1.95 -6.22
N CYS A 33 -15.09 2.00 -5.85
CA CYS A 33 -14.18 3.10 -6.19
C CYS A 33 -13.49 2.82 -7.53
N ASN A 34 -13.90 3.51 -8.60
CA ASN A 34 -13.30 3.32 -9.92
C ASN A 34 -11.81 3.67 -9.98
N PRO A 35 -11.35 4.80 -9.41
CA PRO A 35 -9.91 5.07 -9.38
C PRO A 35 -9.11 3.99 -8.67
N CYS A 36 -9.68 3.37 -7.61
CA CYS A 36 -9.03 2.26 -6.93
C CYS A 36 -8.82 1.08 -7.87
N LYS A 37 -9.84 0.78 -8.69
CA LYS A 37 -9.77 -0.31 -9.66
C LYS A 37 -8.75 -0.03 -10.76
N MET A 38 -8.52 1.23 -11.09
CA MET A 38 -7.54 1.60 -12.12
C MET A 38 -6.11 1.29 -11.73
N ILE A 39 -5.77 1.41 -10.44
CA ILE A 39 -4.40 1.15 -9.99
C ILE A 39 -4.18 -0.31 -9.55
N ALA A 40 -5.26 -1.06 -9.36
CA ALA A 40 -5.15 -2.45 -8.90
C ALA A 40 -4.24 -3.32 -9.77
N PRO A 41 -4.32 -3.29 -11.11
CA PRO A 41 -3.42 -4.09 -11.94
C PRO A 41 -1.94 -3.73 -11.74
N THR A 42 -1.62 -2.45 -11.58
CA THR A 42 -0.24 -2.02 -11.32
C THR A 42 0.25 -2.56 -9.98
N LEU A 43 -0.58 -2.49 -8.94
CA LEU A 43 -0.23 -3.02 -7.64
C LEU A 43 -0.02 -4.53 -7.68
N ASP A 44 -0.84 -5.25 -8.45
CA ASP A 44 -0.68 -6.69 -8.63
C ASP A 44 0.67 -7.01 -9.28
N LYS A 45 1.04 -6.27 -10.32
CA LYS A 45 2.33 -6.44 -10.99
C LYS A 45 3.49 -6.16 -10.04
N LEU A 46 3.41 -5.06 -9.29
CA LEU A 46 4.46 -4.67 -8.35
C LEU A 46 4.62 -5.70 -7.23
N ALA A 47 3.52 -6.27 -6.75
CA ALA A 47 3.57 -7.30 -5.71
C ALA A 47 4.37 -8.52 -6.18
N LYS A 48 4.24 -8.89 -7.45
CA LYS A 48 5.01 -10.00 -8.04
C LYS A 48 6.46 -9.62 -8.26
N GLU A 49 6.70 -8.46 -8.89
CA GLU A 49 8.05 -8.02 -9.23
C GLU A 49 8.92 -7.77 -8.01
N LEU A 50 8.31 -7.31 -6.92
CA LEU A 50 9.03 -6.89 -5.72
C LEU A 50 8.79 -7.84 -4.53
N ASP A 51 8.34 -9.06 -4.83
CA ASP A 51 8.13 -10.09 -3.80
C ASP A 51 9.41 -10.32 -3.02
N GLY A 52 9.30 -10.34 -1.70
CA GLY A 52 10.46 -10.48 -0.82
C GLY A 52 11.21 -9.19 -0.54
N LYS A 53 10.90 -8.09 -1.26
CA LYS A 53 11.55 -6.79 -1.06
C LYS A 53 10.62 -5.77 -0.39
N ILE A 54 9.34 -5.78 -0.77
CA ILE A 54 8.31 -4.97 -0.15
C ILE A 54 7.06 -5.81 0.04
N VAL A 55 6.16 -5.31 0.87
CA VAL A 55 4.84 -5.89 1.06
C VAL A 55 3.82 -4.88 0.52
N ILE A 56 2.86 -5.35 -0.27
CA ILE A 56 1.71 -4.54 -0.65
C ILE A 56 0.51 -5.09 0.11
N ALA A 57 -0.10 -4.26 0.94
CA ALA A 57 -1.23 -4.63 1.78
C ALA A 57 -2.45 -3.81 1.34
N LYS A 58 -3.61 -4.43 1.27
CA LYS A 58 -4.86 -3.78 0.85
C LYS A 58 -5.86 -3.80 1.99
N VAL A 59 -6.47 -2.63 2.24
CA VAL A 59 -7.50 -2.46 3.26
C VAL A 59 -8.79 -2.05 2.57
N ASN A 60 -9.80 -2.91 2.61
CA ASN A 60 -11.14 -2.57 2.14
C ASN A 60 -11.82 -1.69 3.19
N THR A 61 -11.98 -0.40 2.88
CA THR A 61 -12.47 0.58 3.84
C THR A 61 -13.96 0.42 4.15
N ASP A 62 -14.72 -0.32 3.33
CA ASP A 62 -16.10 -0.65 3.66
C ASP A 62 -16.19 -1.56 4.88
N ASP A 63 -15.22 -2.47 5.01
CA ASP A 63 -15.23 -3.47 6.08
C ASP A 63 -14.30 -3.11 7.24
N HIS A 64 -13.24 -2.35 6.96
CA HIS A 64 -12.16 -2.07 7.91
C HIS A 64 -11.77 -0.60 7.85
N ALA A 65 -12.44 0.24 8.65
CA ALA A 65 -12.23 1.69 8.61
C ALA A 65 -11.37 2.23 9.76
N GLN A 66 -10.94 1.38 10.67
CA GLN A 66 -10.25 1.83 11.89
C GLN A 66 -8.97 2.60 11.59
N TRP A 67 -8.10 2.03 10.76
CA TRP A 67 -6.79 2.63 10.47
C TRP A 67 -6.90 3.81 9.50
N MET A 68 -7.87 3.76 8.59
CA MET A 68 -8.21 4.90 7.75
C MET A 68 -8.52 6.12 8.63
N GLN A 69 -9.33 5.93 9.67
CA GLN A 69 -9.67 6.99 10.60
C GLN A 69 -8.46 7.45 11.42
N LYS A 70 -7.65 6.52 11.90
CA LYS A 70 -6.46 6.84 12.67
C LYS A 70 -5.47 7.69 11.90
N PHE A 71 -5.30 7.43 10.61
CA PHE A 71 -4.38 8.18 9.76
C PHE A 71 -5.02 9.43 9.15
N GLY A 72 -6.30 9.71 9.44
CA GLY A 72 -6.99 10.87 8.92
C GLY A 72 -7.16 10.85 7.40
N ILE A 73 -7.34 9.65 6.83
CA ILE A 73 -7.53 9.50 5.38
C ILE A 73 -8.96 9.87 5.04
N GLN A 74 -9.13 10.81 4.10
CA GLN A 74 -10.43 11.33 3.71
C GLN A 74 -10.87 10.93 2.31
N GLY A 75 -9.95 10.45 1.49
CA GLY A 75 -10.25 10.06 0.11
C GLY A 75 -9.58 8.76 -0.24
N ILE A 76 -10.14 8.04 -1.21
CA ILE A 76 -9.58 6.79 -1.72
C ILE A 76 -9.46 6.86 -3.25
N PRO A 77 -8.47 6.16 -3.84
CA PRO A 77 -7.47 5.39 -3.13
C PRO A 77 -6.48 6.31 -2.41
N THR A 78 -5.97 5.86 -1.28
CA THR A 78 -4.82 6.47 -0.63
C THR A 78 -3.80 5.37 -0.39
N LEU A 79 -2.57 5.62 -0.83
CA LEU A 79 -1.45 4.72 -0.57
C LEU A 79 -0.60 5.32 0.54
N LEU A 80 -0.37 4.56 1.59
CA LEU A 80 0.61 4.92 2.63
C LEU A 80 1.87 4.09 2.41
N PHE A 81 3.01 4.77 2.49
CA PHE A 81 4.31 4.14 2.34
C PHE A 81 4.96 4.09 3.71
N VAL A 82 5.15 2.89 4.24
CA VAL A 82 5.54 2.67 5.63
C VAL A 82 6.88 1.94 5.68
N SER A 83 7.82 2.49 6.44
CA SER A 83 9.12 1.88 6.64
C SER A 83 9.42 1.86 8.14
N ASN A 84 9.71 0.69 8.67
CA ASN A 84 10.02 0.49 10.10
C ASN A 84 8.95 1.11 11.02
N GLY A 85 7.68 0.90 10.68
CA GLY A 85 6.55 1.39 11.46
C GLY A 85 6.28 2.87 11.33
N LYS A 86 6.90 3.57 10.38
CA LYS A 86 6.71 4.99 10.18
C LYS A 86 6.17 5.27 8.78
N VAL A 87 5.15 6.12 8.68
CA VAL A 87 4.63 6.58 7.40
C VAL A 87 5.62 7.61 6.85
N VAL A 88 6.27 7.29 5.74
CA VAL A 88 7.27 8.16 5.12
C VAL A 88 6.73 8.92 3.92
N HIS A 89 5.60 8.49 3.36
CA HIS A 89 4.98 9.16 2.22
C HIS A 89 3.50 8.79 2.13
N ARG A 90 2.70 9.67 1.57
CA ARG A 90 1.27 9.45 1.33
C ARG A 90 0.95 9.91 -0.09
N GLN A 91 0.31 9.05 -0.86
CA GLN A 91 -0.17 9.37 -2.20
C GLN A 91 -1.68 9.26 -2.22
N VAL A 92 -2.37 10.38 -2.46
CA VAL A 92 -3.84 10.41 -2.55
C VAL A 92 -4.23 10.43 -4.01
N GLY A 93 -5.18 9.57 -4.37
CA GLY A 93 -5.67 9.46 -5.73
C GLY A 93 -4.88 8.47 -6.58
N ALA A 94 -5.45 8.11 -7.73
CA ALA A 94 -4.82 7.17 -8.66
C ALA A 94 -3.77 7.88 -9.49
N LEU A 95 -2.63 7.22 -9.68
CA LEU A 95 -1.60 7.68 -10.61
C LEU A 95 -1.50 6.71 -11.78
N PRO A 96 -1.15 7.22 -12.97
CA PRO A 96 -0.79 6.34 -14.09
C PRO A 96 0.37 5.42 -13.69
N GLU A 97 0.44 4.25 -14.31
CA GLU A 97 1.41 3.23 -13.94
C GLU A 97 2.85 3.74 -13.86
N LYS A 98 3.29 4.51 -14.87
CA LYS A 98 4.67 5.01 -14.87
C LYS A 98 4.96 5.90 -13.66
N MET A 99 4.04 6.79 -13.33
CA MET A 99 4.21 7.69 -12.19
C MET A 99 4.17 6.93 -10.87
N LEU A 100 3.28 5.95 -10.77
CA LEU A 100 3.19 5.13 -9.56
C LEU A 100 4.47 4.32 -9.38
N ARG A 101 5.02 3.75 -10.45
CA ARG A 101 6.29 3.03 -10.38
C ARG A 101 7.45 3.93 -9.93
N ASP A 102 7.47 5.17 -10.40
CA ASP A 102 8.51 6.13 -9.99
C ASP A 102 8.41 6.42 -8.49
N VAL A 103 7.21 6.60 -7.97
CA VAL A 103 6.99 6.81 -6.53
C VAL A 103 7.46 5.59 -5.73
N VAL A 104 7.13 4.40 -6.19
CA VAL A 104 7.53 3.16 -5.53
C VAL A 104 9.06 3.02 -5.52
N THR A 105 9.72 3.34 -6.64
CA THR A 105 11.17 3.29 -6.72
C THR A 105 11.81 4.24 -5.72
N GLN A 106 11.30 5.47 -5.61
CA GLN A 106 11.80 6.45 -4.64
C GLN A 106 11.60 5.96 -3.21
N PHE A 107 10.44 5.36 -2.94
CA PHE A 107 10.15 4.80 -1.62
C PHE A 107 11.17 3.71 -1.26
N MET A 108 11.45 2.81 -2.20
CA MET A 108 12.41 1.73 -1.95
C MET A 108 13.80 2.27 -1.65
N GLU A 109 14.22 3.34 -2.33
CA GLU A 109 15.50 3.99 -2.05
C GLU A 109 15.53 4.55 -0.63
N VAL A 110 14.47 5.25 -0.22
CA VAL A 110 14.35 5.80 1.14
C VAL A 110 14.37 4.68 2.18
N ALA A 111 13.72 3.56 1.88
CA ALA A 111 13.63 2.43 2.80
C ALA A 111 14.88 1.53 2.77
N GLY A 112 15.88 1.85 1.93
CA GLY A 112 17.12 1.07 1.86
C GLY A 112 17.00 -0.20 1.04
N GLN A 113 15.97 -0.34 0.19
CA GLN A 113 15.80 -1.48 -0.69
C GLN A 113 16.18 -1.10 -2.13
N GLN A 114 16.70 -2.05 -2.87
CA GLN A 114 17.04 -1.86 -4.27
C GLN A 114 16.10 -2.69 -5.15
N ALA A 115 15.66 -2.09 -6.24
CA ALA A 115 14.78 -2.78 -7.18
C ALA A 115 15.49 -3.93 -7.89
#